data_9c0cf346ec98941bae70efb2984f6530
#
_entry.id   9c0cf346ec98941bae70efb2984f6530
#
_cell.length_a   1.000
_cell.length_b   1.000
_cell.length_c   1.000
_cell.angle_alpha   90.00
_cell.angle_beta   90.00
_cell.angle_gamma   90.00
#
_symmetry.space_group_name_H-M   'P 1'
#
loop_
_entity.id
_entity.type
_entity.pdbx_description
1 polymer ?
#
loop_
_entity_poly.entity_id
_entity_poly.type
_entity_poly.pdbx_seq_one_letter_code
_entity_poly.pdbx_strand_id
1 'polypeptide(L)'
;MSSRSNSKNSGWWSPTGTAVAGSALSSMREFAATPALGVGILHNPVVPGLLTSDPGLVDYVSIMPDMFWTDRGPGANPRFVKLDSWIEFLDWASIRFPLVAHSIGLSLGSAEFSDDTYVEQLAGWHRRYRFLWHSDHLSFAQVRSASGQEQHAGMAVPLPFDFDVLEGVTARVKALCPRIPSPFLVENAVAYLSFCDQDMTEPKFLNALVRDSGCALLLDLHNLYTNARNHGFDAAGFLRELDLDAVVEVHVAGGGEFAGMYTDSHAGPCPEPVWSLLEAIMPQTPNLKGVTFEFHDSYFPTFGAEGVRAQLERARAIWCRYRSQ
;
A
#
# COMPACT_ATOMS: atom_id res chain seq x y z
N MET A 1 0.92 -32.27 -50.23
CA MET A 1 -0.45 -31.75 -50.17
C MET A 1 -1.16 -32.46 -49.04
N SER A 2 -1.29 -31.84 -47.90
CA SER A 2 -2.34 -32.08 -46.92
C SER A 2 -2.17 -31.02 -45.81
N SER A 3 -3.01 -30.02 -45.83
CA SER A 3 -3.12 -28.96 -44.86
C SER A 3 -3.75 -29.48 -43.57
N ARG A 4 -3.09 -29.39 -42.44
CA ARG A 4 -3.69 -29.55 -41.12
C ARG A 4 -3.96 -28.16 -40.54
N SER A 5 -5.24 -27.82 -40.47
CA SER A 5 -5.77 -26.67 -39.75
C SER A 5 -5.63 -26.91 -38.25
N ASN A 6 -4.88 -26.04 -37.57
CA ASN A 6 -4.80 -26.00 -36.12
C ASN A 6 -5.87 -25.02 -35.61
N SER A 7 -6.97 -25.54 -35.11
CA SER A 7 -7.95 -24.76 -34.37
C SER A 7 -7.45 -24.56 -32.93
N LYS A 8 -6.99 -23.35 -32.61
CA LYS A 8 -6.74 -22.94 -31.24
C LYS A 8 -8.10 -22.60 -30.60
N ASN A 9 -8.58 -23.49 -29.76
CA ASN A 9 -9.64 -23.17 -28.80
C ASN A 9 -9.07 -22.33 -27.66
N SER A 10 -9.17 -21.02 -27.76
CA SER A 10 -8.93 -20.10 -26.65
C SER A 10 -10.27 -19.86 -25.96
N GLY A 11 -10.60 -20.72 -25.00
CA GLY A 11 -11.71 -20.48 -24.09
C GLY A 11 -11.28 -19.49 -22.99
N TRP A 12 -11.32 -18.21 -23.30
CA TRP A 12 -11.19 -17.13 -22.32
C TRP A 12 -12.55 -16.44 -22.19
N TRP A 13 -12.96 -16.32 -21.01
CA TRP A 13 -14.09 -15.65 -20.38
C TRP A 13 -14.83 -14.59 -21.24
N SER A 14 -16.15 -14.73 -21.40
CA SER A 14 -17.01 -13.72 -22.03
C SER A 14 -17.53 -12.75 -20.96
N PRO A 15 -17.31 -11.44 -21.06
CA PRO A 15 -17.89 -10.48 -20.13
C PRO A 15 -19.35 -10.21 -20.49
N THR A 16 -20.29 -10.77 -19.75
CA THR A 16 -21.66 -10.26 -19.69
C THR A 16 -21.86 -9.58 -18.35
N GLY A 17 -21.60 -8.28 -18.31
CA GLY A 17 -21.86 -7.46 -17.14
C GLY A 17 -21.91 -6.00 -17.56
N THR A 18 -23.10 -5.43 -17.53
CA THR A 18 -23.38 -4.00 -17.68
C THR A 18 -22.49 -3.18 -16.74
N ALA A 19 -21.73 -2.26 -17.30
CA ALA A 19 -20.85 -1.35 -16.59
C ALA A 19 -21.62 -0.58 -15.49
N VAL A 20 -21.20 -0.77 -14.24
CA VAL A 20 -21.68 0.02 -13.10
C VAL A 20 -20.77 1.23 -12.96
N ALA A 21 -21.17 2.33 -13.58
CA ALA A 21 -20.55 3.66 -13.43
C ALA A 21 -20.71 4.24 -12.01
N GLY A 22 -21.19 3.45 -11.05
CA GLY A 22 -21.51 3.88 -9.68
C GLY A 22 -20.38 3.66 -8.66
N SER A 23 -19.37 2.82 -8.93
CA SER A 23 -18.44 2.37 -7.90
C SER A 23 -17.31 3.35 -7.57
N ALA A 24 -16.72 4.01 -8.56
CA ALA A 24 -15.64 4.98 -8.35
C ALA A 24 -16.12 6.24 -7.60
N LEU A 25 -17.34 6.68 -7.89
CA LEU A 25 -17.98 7.80 -7.16
C LEU A 25 -18.38 7.42 -5.72
N SER A 26 -18.53 6.12 -5.41
CA SER A 26 -18.88 5.66 -4.06
C SER A 26 -17.69 5.74 -3.11
N SER A 27 -16.53 5.23 -3.48
CA SER A 27 -15.35 5.21 -2.60
C SER A 27 -14.82 6.61 -2.30
N MET A 28 -14.72 7.49 -3.30
CA MET A 28 -14.29 8.88 -3.06
C MET A 28 -15.29 9.67 -2.18
N ARG A 29 -16.59 9.34 -2.22
CA ARG A 29 -17.59 9.91 -1.30
C ARG A 29 -17.41 9.41 0.13
N GLU A 30 -17.01 8.16 0.32
CA GLU A 30 -16.70 7.59 1.63
C GLU A 30 -15.49 8.28 2.25
N PHE A 31 -14.44 8.52 1.45
CA PHE A 31 -13.29 9.31 1.90
C PHE A 31 -13.63 10.77 2.18
N ALA A 32 -14.53 11.37 1.42
CA ALA A 32 -14.97 12.75 1.69
C ALA A 32 -15.60 12.89 3.08
N ALA A 33 -16.25 11.84 3.58
CA ALA A 33 -16.84 11.82 4.93
C ALA A 33 -15.83 11.48 6.03
N THR A 34 -14.67 10.92 5.70
CA THR A 34 -13.62 10.57 6.66
C THR A 34 -12.85 11.83 7.08
N PRO A 35 -12.69 12.10 8.39
CA PRO A 35 -11.94 13.26 8.83
C PRO A 35 -10.47 13.17 8.44
N ALA A 36 -9.80 14.30 8.31
CA ALA A 36 -8.36 14.34 8.24
C ALA A 36 -7.77 13.87 9.57
N LEU A 37 -6.84 12.92 9.53
CA LEU A 37 -6.26 12.33 10.72
C LEU A 37 -5.04 13.11 11.21
N GLY A 38 -4.11 13.47 10.32
CA GLY A 38 -2.87 14.12 10.69
C GLY A 38 -1.64 13.27 10.37
N VAL A 39 -0.76 13.08 11.37
CA VAL A 39 0.49 12.35 11.22
C VAL A 39 0.42 11.03 11.98
N GLY A 40 0.71 9.94 11.28
CA GLY A 40 0.72 8.58 11.80
C GLY A 40 2.09 7.93 11.77
N ILE A 41 2.13 6.72 12.28
CA ILE A 41 3.31 5.85 12.27
C ILE A 41 2.91 4.42 11.89
N LEU A 42 3.72 3.77 11.05
CA LEU A 42 3.53 2.35 10.79
C LEU A 42 4.01 1.53 11.98
N HIS A 43 3.16 0.60 12.44
CA HIS A 43 3.49 -0.29 13.54
C HIS A 43 4.68 -1.19 13.23
N ASN A 44 5.59 -1.26 14.18
CA ASN A 44 6.68 -2.24 14.27
C ASN A 44 6.92 -2.58 15.76
N PRO A 45 7.82 -3.54 16.10
CA PRO A 45 8.05 -3.96 17.50
C PRO A 45 8.43 -2.85 18.49
N VAL A 46 8.93 -1.71 18.02
CA VAL A 46 9.36 -0.58 18.86
C VAL A 46 8.21 0.38 19.17
N VAL A 47 7.28 0.54 18.23
CA VAL A 47 6.17 1.51 18.32
C VAL A 47 5.34 1.38 19.60
N PRO A 48 5.01 0.18 20.11
CA PRO A 48 4.31 0.04 21.39
C PRO A 48 4.98 0.78 22.55
N GLY A 49 6.30 0.67 22.68
CA GLY A 49 7.07 1.35 23.71
C GLY A 49 7.05 2.88 23.55
N LEU A 50 7.19 3.37 22.34
CA LEU A 50 7.13 4.79 22.02
C LEU A 50 5.77 5.39 22.37
N LEU A 51 4.67 4.77 21.92
CA LEU A 51 3.31 5.29 22.11
C LEU A 51 2.81 5.12 23.55
N THR A 52 3.31 4.13 24.29
CA THR A 52 3.00 3.99 25.72
C THR A 52 3.69 5.10 26.52
N SER A 53 4.89 5.49 26.13
CA SER A 53 5.65 6.56 26.80
C SER A 53 5.14 7.95 26.42
N ASP A 54 4.70 8.13 25.17
CA ASP A 54 4.19 9.41 24.67
C ASP A 54 3.02 9.16 23.69
N PRO A 55 1.78 9.07 24.21
CA PRO A 55 0.59 8.90 23.36
C PRO A 55 0.32 10.10 22.43
N GLY A 56 0.87 11.28 22.71
CA GLY A 56 0.75 12.47 21.86
C GLY A 56 1.70 12.49 20.65
N LEU A 57 2.54 11.48 20.51
CA LEU A 57 3.54 11.41 19.45
C LEU A 57 2.92 11.36 18.04
N VAL A 58 1.78 10.67 17.89
CA VAL A 58 1.07 10.51 16.62
C VAL A 58 -0.42 10.78 16.75
N ASP A 59 -1.10 11.01 15.64
CA ASP A 59 -2.54 11.24 15.57
C ASP A 59 -3.31 9.96 15.21
N TYR A 60 -2.67 8.99 14.56
CA TYR A 60 -3.21 7.67 14.21
C TYR A 60 -2.09 6.62 14.08
N VAL A 61 -2.48 5.35 14.02
CA VAL A 61 -1.52 4.25 13.84
C VAL A 61 -1.89 3.45 12.60
N SER A 62 -0.92 3.28 11.71
CA SER A 62 -1.00 2.35 10.59
C SER A 62 -0.60 0.96 11.08
N ILE A 63 -1.46 -0.03 10.86
CA ILE A 63 -1.29 -1.40 11.32
C ILE A 63 -1.03 -2.30 10.12
N MET A 64 0.03 -3.09 10.19
CA MET A 64 0.28 -4.18 9.25
C MET A 64 -0.34 -5.47 9.82
N PRO A 65 -1.57 -5.85 9.41
CA PRO A 65 -2.28 -6.98 10.04
C PRO A 65 -1.49 -8.27 9.98
N ASP A 66 -0.73 -8.50 8.92
CA ASP A 66 0.10 -9.67 8.68
C ASP A 66 1.12 -9.95 9.80
N MET A 67 1.55 -8.90 10.50
CA MET A 67 2.51 -9.00 11.59
C MET A 67 1.89 -9.52 12.91
N PHE A 68 0.55 -9.60 13.00
CA PHE A 68 -0.17 -9.95 14.23
C PHE A 68 -0.62 -11.42 14.29
N TRP A 69 -0.26 -12.20 13.27
CA TRP A 69 -0.48 -13.65 13.24
C TRP A 69 0.66 -14.39 12.55
N THR A 70 0.79 -15.65 12.88
CA THR A 70 1.57 -16.61 12.09
C THR A 70 0.64 -17.28 11.09
N ASP A 71 0.92 -17.19 9.79
CA ASP A 71 0.26 -17.99 8.77
C ASP A 71 0.96 -19.37 8.69
N ARG A 72 0.22 -20.42 9.02
CA ARG A 72 0.68 -21.81 8.99
C ARG A 72 0.53 -22.47 7.62
N GLY A 73 0.08 -21.68 6.65
CA GLY A 73 -0.11 -22.08 5.26
C GLY A 73 -1.51 -22.65 4.96
N PRO A 74 -1.84 -22.76 3.67
CA PRO A 74 -3.09 -23.33 3.19
C PRO A 74 -3.32 -24.76 3.74
N GLY A 75 -4.54 -25.04 4.17
CA GLY A 75 -4.92 -26.34 4.71
C GLY A 75 -4.62 -26.56 6.21
N ALA A 76 -3.86 -25.66 6.86
CA ALA A 76 -3.69 -25.72 8.31
C ALA A 76 -4.99 -25.30 9.05
N ASN A 77 -5.26 -25.92 10.20
CA ASN A 77 -6.42 -25.58 11.04
C ASN A 77 -5.97 -25.41 12.51
N PRO A 78 -6.03 -24.20 13.11
CA PRO A 78 -6.27 -22.93 12.42
C PRO A 78 -5.09 -22.56 11.51
N ARG A 79 -5.36 -21.88 10.41
CA ARG A 79 -4.32 -21.36 9.53
C ARG A 79 -3.62 -20.15 10.16
N PHE A 80 -4.37 -19.16 10.60
CA PHE A 80 -3.84 -17.94 11.22
C PHE A 80 -3.86 -18.06 12.73
N VAL A 81 -2.68 -18.02 13.34
CA VAL A 81 -2.48 -18.08 14.79
C VAL A 81 -2.03 -16.72 15.29
N LYS A 82 -2.86 -16.10 16.12
CA LYS A 82 -2.59 -14.76 16.67
C LYS A 82 -1.35 -14.77 17.56
N LEU A 83 -0.63 -13.65 17.56
CA LEU A 83 0.47 -13.37 18.45
C LEU A 83 -0.05 -12.55 19.64
N ASP A 84 -0.26 -13.19 20.79
CA ASP A 84 -1.00 -12.62 21.93
C ASP A 84 -0.44 -11.26 22.40
N SER A 85 0.88 -11.13 22.54
CA SER A 85 1.51 -9.86 22.97
C SER A 85 1.26 -8.70 22.00
N TRP A 86 1.15 -9.00 20.71
CA TRP A 86 0.85 -8.00 19.69
C TRP A 86 -0.62 -7.63 19.68
N ILE A 87 -1.50 -8.61 19.97
CA ILE A 87 -2.94 -8.39 20.12
C ILE A 87 -3.23 -7.46 21.31
N GLU A 88 -2.54 -7.64 22.43
CA GLU A 88 -2.67 -6.77 23.60
C GLU A 88 -2.36 -5.29 23.26
N PHE A 89 -1.30 -5.07 22.48
CA PHE A 89 -1.01 -3.72 21.99
C PHE A 89 -2.11 -3.20 21.07
N LEU A 90 -2.58 -4.01 20.13
CA LEU A 90 -3.60 -3.59 19.17
C LEU A 90 -4.93 -3.28 19.85
N ASP A 91 -5.34 -4.08 20.84
CA ASP A 91 -6.50 -3.81 21.68
C ASP A 91 -6.33 -2.49 22.48
N TRP A 92 -5.14 -2.24 23.00
CA TRP A 92 -4.81 -0.99 23.69
C TRP A 92 -4.83 0.22 22.72
N ALA A 93 -4.28 0.07 21.52
CA ALA A 93 -4.20 1.13 20.52
C ALA A 93 -5.59 1.48 19.96
N SER A 94 -6.43 0.46 19.70
CA SER A 94 -7.75 0.64 19.08
C SER A 94 -8.74 1.52 19.85
N ILE A 95 -8.54 1.68 21.14
CA ILE A 95 -9.38 2.57 22.00
C ILE A 95 -8.77 3.96 22.19
N ARG A 96 -7.57 4.21 21.65
CA ARG A 96 -6.82 5.48 21.85
C ARG A 96 -6.55 6.21 20.54
N PHE A 97 -6.42 5.48 19.45
CA PHE A 97 -6.04 6.02 18.15
C PHE A 97 -7.02 5.57 17.08
N PRO A 98 -7.31 6.42 16.10
CA PRO A 98 -7.78 5.95 14.80
C PRO A 98 -6.77 4.93 14.25
N LEU A 99 -7.26 3.85 13.64
CA LEU A 99 -6.43 2.83 13.02
C LEU A 99 -6.68 2.78 11.53
N VAL A 100 -5.62 2.57 10.77
CA VAL A 100 -5.67 2.21 9.35
C VAL A 100 -4.94 0.88 9.16
N ALA A 101 -5.28 0.13 8.13
CA ALA A 101 -4.62 -1.14 7.85
C ALA A 101 -3.80 -1.05 6.56
N HIS A 102 -2.55 -1.49 6.64
CA HIS A 102 -1.65 -1.61 5.52
C HIS A 102 -1.17 -3.05 5.42
N SER A 103 -1.73 -3.84 4.51
CA SER A 103 -1.43 -5.25 4.34
C SER A 103 -0.33 -5.47 3.27
N ILE A 104 0.26 -6.66 3.28
CA ILE A 104 1.33 -7.05 2.36
C ILE A 104 1.04 -8.36 1.63
N GLY A 105 -0.07 -9.02 1.98
CA GLY A 105 -0.35 -10.39 1.55
C GLY A 105 -1.34 -10.52 0.40
N LEU A 106 -1.99 -9.46 -0.07
CA LEU A 106 -2.98 -9.53 -1.14
C LEU A 106 -2.38 -9.84 -2.51
N SER A 107 -1.10 -9.49 -2.71
CA SER A 107 -0.37 -9.75 -3.97
C SER A 107 -1.17 -9.32 -5.20
N LEU A 108 -1.57 -8.04 -5.23
CA LEU A 108 -2.53 -7.47 -6.19
C LEU A 108 -2.16 -7.73 -7.65
N GLY A 109 -0.86 -7.80 -7.95
CA GLY A 109 -0.34 -8.04 -9.28
C GLY A 109 -0.25 -9.49 -9.71
N SER A 110 -0.54 -10.45 -8.84
CA SER A 110 -0.46 -11.87 -9.21
C SER A 110 -1.57 -12.27 -10.16
N ALA A 111 -1.24 -12.85 -11.31
CA ALA A 111 -2.23 -13.19 -12.34
C ALA A 111 -3.23 -14.26 -11.89
N GLU A 112 -2.72 -15.34 -11.25
CA GLU A 112 -3.50 -16.54 -10.90
C GLU A 112 -3.67 -16.75 -9.38
N PHE A 113 -3.10 -15.87 -8.55
CA PHE A 113 -3.19 -16.00 -7.11
C PHE A 113 -4.42 -15.28 -6.56
N SER A 114 -5.18 -15.98 -5.73
CA SER A 114 -6.26 -15.41 -4.90
C SER A 114 -6.35 -16.22 -3.62
N ASP A 115 -6.28 -15.55 -2.48
CA ASP A 115 -6.37 -16.17 -1.16
C ASP A 115 -7.62 -15.69 -0.43
N ASP A 116 -8.72 -16.39 -0.66
CA ASP A 116 -10.01 -16.08 -0.06
C ASP A 116 -9.97 -16.15 1.48
N THR A 117 -9.20 -17.09 2.03
CA THR A 117 -9.08 -17.24 3.49
C THR A 117 -8.34 -16.06 4.12
N TYR A 118 -7.33 -15.53 3.41
CA TYR A 118 -6.62 -14.34 3.84
C TYR A 118 -7.51 -13.08 3.77
N VAL A 119 -8.27 -12.92 2.69
CA VAL A 119 -9.24 -11.80 2.57
C VAL A 119 -10.30 -11.86 3.68
N GLU A 120 -10.81 -13.05 4.00
CA GLU A 120 -11.75 -13.24 5.11
C GLU A 120 -11.12 -12.91 6.48
N GLN A 121 -9.83 -13.23 6.65
CA GLN A 121 -9.07 -12.86 7.85
C GLN A 121 -8.98 -11.33 7.99
N LEU A 122 -8.61 -10.61 6.93
CA LEU A 122 -8.59 -9.14 6.91
C LEU A 122 -9.96 -8.54 7.22
N ALA A 123 -11.01 -9.06 6.59
CA ALA A 123 -12.39 -8.63 6.85
C ALA A 123 -12.82 -8.89 8.31
N GLY A 124 -12.38 -10.01 8.88
CA GLY A 124 -12.58 -10.34 10.29
C GLY A 124 -11.91 -9.33 11.24
N TRP A 125 -10.71 -8.92 10.91
CA TRP A 125 -9.96 -7.91 11.64
C TRP A 125 -10.59 -6.52 11.52
N HIS A 126 -11.03 -6.15 10.31
CA HIS A 126 -11.77 -4.91 10.15
C HIS A 126 -13.04 -4.88 11.03
N ARG A 127 -13.80 -5.98 11.10
CA ARG A 127 -14.99 -6.05 12.00
C ARG A 127 -14.63 -5.81 13.46
N ARG A 128 -13.46 -6.25 13.92
CA ARG A 128 -13.00 -6.06 15.30
C ARG A 128 -12.45 -4.66 15.56
N TYR A 129 -11.56 -4.16 14.69
CA TYR A 129 -10.74 -2.98 14.95
C TYR A 129 -11.21 -1.72 14.21
N ARG A 130 -12.14 -1.86 13.25
CA ARG A 130 -12.76 -0.72 12.56
C ARG A 130 -11.75 0.18 11.85
N PHE A 131 -10.81 -0.39 11.11
CA PHE A 131 -9.86 0.37 10.32
C PHE A 131 -10.58 1.37 9.39
N LEU A 132 -10.09 2.61 9.31
CA LEU A 132 -10.71 3.65 8.49
C LEU A 132 -10.56 3.38 7.01
N TRP A 133 -9.45 2.73 6.62
CA TRP A 133 -9.22 2.19 5.28
C TRP A 133 -8.26 1.01 5.34
N HIS A 134 -8.19 0.28 4.25
CA HIS A 134 -7.18 -0.75 4.00
C HIS A 134 -6.33 -0.35 2.81
N SER A 135 -5.05 -0.68 2.82
CA SER A 135 -4.12 -0.53 1.70
C SER A 135 -3.29 -1.79 1.47
N ASP A 136 -2.79 -1.96 0.25
CA ASP A 136 -1.79 -2.96 -0.10
C ASP A 136 -0.98 -2.48 -1.32
N HIS A 137 0.19 -3.07 -1.53
CA HIS A 137 1.13 -2.70 -2.57
C HIS A 137 0.69 -3.11 -3.98
N LEU A 138 0.96 -2.27 -4.96
CA LEU A 138 0.85 -2.59 -6.37
C LEU A 138 2.04 -3.44 -6.82
N SER A 139 2.08 -4.67 -6.38
CA SER A 139 3.16 -5.61 -6.62
C SER A 139 2.63 -7.03 -6.65
N PHE A 140 3.48 -7.99 -7.02
CA PHE A 140 3.21 -9.40 -6.77
C PHE A 140 4.32 -10.02 -5.93
N ALA A 141 3.95 -10.84 -4.97
CA ALA A 141 4.86 -11.60 -4.13
C ALA A 141 4.58 -13.11 -4.23
N GLN A 142 3.42 -13.48 -4.75
CA GLN A 142 2.98 -14.87 -4.83
C GLN A 142 2.67 -15.25 -6.26
N VAL A 143 3.12 -16.43 -6.66
CA VAL A 143 2.90 -17.01 -7.99
C VAL A 143 2.44 -18.45 -7.84
N ARG A 144 1.63 -18.94 -8.79
CA ARG A 144 1.29 -20.35 -8.89
C ARG A 144 2.14 -20.99 -9.98
N SER A 145 2.89 -22.03 -9.61
CA SER A 145 3.68 -22.78 -10.58
C SER A 145 2.77 -23.55 -11.56
N ALA A 146 3.35 -24.00 -12.67
CA ALA A 146 2.64 -24.86 -13.64
C ALA A 146 2.11 -26.17 -13.01
N SER A 147 2.68 -26.62 -11.90
CA SER A 147 2.19 -27.77 -11.12
C SER A 147 1.06 -27.41 -10.15
N GLY A 148 0.63 -26.14 -10.09
CA GLY A 148 -0.41 -25.63 -9.19
C GLY A 148 0.08 -25.35 -7.77
N GLN A 149 1.40 -25.45 -7.51
CA GLN A 149 1.96 -25.09 -6.20
C GLN A 149 2.12 -23.59 -6.08
N GLU A 150 1.72 -23.05 -4.93
CA GLU A 150 1.96 -21.67 -4.57
C GLU A 150 3.41 -21.47 -4.15
N GLN A 151 4.03 -20.42 -4.67
CA GLN A 151 5.42 -20.05 -4.41
C GLN A 151 5.46 -18.56 -4.05
N HIS A 152 6.21 -18.22 -3.02
CA HIS A 152 6.45 -16.84 -2.65
C HIS A 152 7.78 -16.37 -3.24
N ALA A 153 7.79 -15.20 -3.88
CA ALA A 153 8.98 -14.63 -4.52
C ALA A 153 10.04 -14.18 -3.50
N GLY A 154 9.69 -14.12 -2.22
CA GLY A 154 10.56 -13.65 -1.13
C GLY A 154 10.67 -12.13 -1.03
N MET A 155 10.11 -11.42 -1.99
CA MET A 155 10.04 -9.95 -2.04
C MET A 155 8.84 -9.51 -2.86
N ALA A 156 8.46 -8.25 -2.72
CA ALA A 156 7.54 -7.60 -3.63
C ALA A 156 8.23 -7.40 -5.00
N VAL A 157 7.58 -7.86 -6.07
CA VAL A 157 8.09 -7.73 -7.43
C VAL A 157 7.21 -6.71 -8.16
N PRO A 158 7.82 -5.70 -8.83
CA PRO A 158 7.06 -4.69 -9.56
C PRO A 158 6.33 -5.30 -10.76
N LEU A 159 5.32 -4.60 -11.24
CA LEU A 159 4.51 -4.99 -12.40
C LEU A 159 4.98 -4.26 -13.66
N PRO A 160 4.86 -4.87 -14.85
CA PRO A 160 4.87 -4.10 -16.08
C PRO A 160 3.57 -3.30 -16.19
N PHE A 161 3.68 -2.04 -16.65
CA PHE A 161 2.51 -1.16 -16.80
C PHE A 161 1.90 -1.32 -18.19
N ASP A 162 1.32 -2.50 -18.44
CA ASP A 162 0.68 -2.92 -19.68
C ASP A 162 -0.83 -2.95 -19.54
N PHE A 163 -1.57 -2.86 -20.66
CA PHE A 163 -3.04 -2.89 -20.66
C PHE A 163 -3.61 -4.19 -20.09
N ASP A 164 -3.02 -5.34 -20.42
CA ASP A 164 -3.48 -6.64 -19.92
C ASP A 164 -3.29 -6.76 -18.40
N VAL A 165 -2.17 -6.23 -17.87
CA VAL A 165 -1.90 -6.19 -16.43
C VAL A 165 -2.86 -5.26 -15.73
N LEU A 166 -3.15 -4.08 -16.32
CA LEU A 166 -4.13 -3.14 -15.79
C LEU A 166 -5.53 -3.77 -15.70
N GLU A 167 -5.97 -4.49 -16.74
CA GLU A 167 -7.25 -5.20 -16.74
C GLU A 167 -7.31 -6.23 -15.59
N GLY A 168 -6.27 -7.04 -15.44
CA GLY A 168 -6.19 -8.06 -14.39
C GLY A 168 -6.20 -7.49 -12.99
N VAL A 169 -5.39 -6.46 -12.72
CA VAL A 169 -5.34 -5.78 -11.40
C VAL A 169 -6.67 -5.08 -11.11
N THR A 170 -7.24 -4.39 -12.10
CA THR A 170 -8.55 -3.73 -11.96
C THR A 170 -9.65 -4.73 -11.59
N ALA A 171 -9.71 -5.86 -12.27
CA ALA A 171 -10.69 -6.91 -11.95
C ALA A 171 -10.52 -7.45 -10.53
N ARG A 172 -9.26 -7.63 -10.09
CA ARG A 172 -8.93 -8.09 -8.74
C ARG A 172 -9.34 -7.09 -7.67
N VAL A 173 -8.99 -5.82 -7.82
CA VAL A 173 -9.37 -4.76 -6.87
C VAL A 173 -10.89 -4.64 -6.79
N LYS A 174 -11.61 -4.69 -7.91
CA LYS A 174 -13.08 -4.73 -7.92
C LYS A 174 -13.68 -5.92 -7.16
N ALA A 175 -13.03 -7.07 -7.22
CA ALA A 175 -13.48 -8.26 -6.49
C ALA A 175 -13.18 -8.18 -4.98
N LEU A 176 -12.11 -7.46 -4.59
CA LEU A 176 -11.71 -7.27 -3.19
C LEU A 176 -12.55 -6.25 -2.45
N CYS A 177 -12.84 -5.10 -3.06
CA CYS A 177 -13.51 -3.98 -2.39
C CYS A 177 -14.81 -4.37 -1.68
N PRO A 178 -15.72 -5.20 -2.24
CA PRO A 178 -16.94 -5.61 -1.54
C PRO A 178 -16.69 -6.57 -0.35
N ARG A 179 -15.54 -7.19 -0.29
CA ARG A 179 -15.19 -8.21 0.73
C ARG A 179 -14.49 -7.59 1.93
N ILE A 180 -13.76 -6.51 1.73
CA ILE A 180 -13.15 -5.72 2.80
C ILE A 180 -14.06 -4.51 3.02
N PRO A 181 -14.86 -4.48 4.11
CA PRO A 181 -15.92 -3.49 4.29
C PRO A 181 -15.39 -2.12 4.76
N SER A 182 -14.37 -1.62 4.07
CA SER A 182 -13.78 -0.28 4.22
C SER A 182 -13.21 0.19 2.90
N PRO A 183 -13.00 1.49 2.71
CA PRO A 183 -12.33 2.02 1.54
C PRO A 183 -10.97 1.35 1.34
N PHE A 184 -10.56 1.14 0.08
CA PHE A 184 -9.34 0.44 -0.28
C PHE A 184 -8.38 1.36 -1.05
N LEU A 185 -7.12 1.37 -0.63
CA LEU A 185 -6.04 2.12 -1.28
C LEU A 185 -5.06 1.17 -1.94
N VAL A 186 -4.50 1.60 -3.06
CA VAL A 186 -3.39 0.92 -3.72
C VAL A 186 -2.14 1.79 -3.60
N GLU A 187 -1.02 1.19 -3.22
CA GLU A 187 0.26 1.86 -3.04
C GLU A 187 1.19 1.65 -4.24
N ASN A 188 1.89 2.72 -4.67
CA ASN A 188 2.99 2.64 -5.62
C ASN A 188 4.20 1.94 -4.96
N ALA A 189 4.58 0.79 -5.49
CA ALA A 189 5.62 -0.04 -4.90
C ALA A 189 7.04 0.39 -5.31
N VAL A 190 8.02 0.07 -4.44
CA VAL A 190 9.43 0.17 -4.83
C VAL A 190 9.75 -0.83 -5.95
N ALA A 191 10.57 -0.40 -6.91
CA ALA A 191 10.97 -1.19 -8.06
C ALA A 191 12.50 -1.26 -8.18
N TYR A 192 13.08 -2.44 -8.02
CA TYR A 192 14.50 -2.68 -8.26
C TYR A 192 14.78 -3.25 -9.66
N LEU A 193 13.73 -3.51 -10.41
CA LEU A 193 13.77 -3.97 -11.79
C LEU A 193 12.93 -3.02 -12.64
N SER A 194 13.34 -2.80 -13.87
CA SER A 194 12.56 -2.08 -14.87
C SER A 194 12.17 -3.01 -16.01
N PHE A 195 10.97 -2.80 -16.55
CA PHE A 195 10.50 -3.50 -17.74
C PHE A 195 10.74 -2.62 -18.97
N CYS A 196 11.17 -3.25 -20.07
CA CYS A 196 11.23 -2.60 -21.36
C CYS A 196 9.85 -2.67 -22.04
N ASP A 197 9.58 -1.72 -22.92
CA ASP A 197 8.42 -1.75 -23.83
C ASP A 197 7.05 -1.78 -23.12
N GLN A 198 6.92 -1.07 -22.01
CA GLN A 198 5.63 -0.91 -21.32
C GLN A 198 4.67 -0.01 -22.12
N ASP A 199 3.38 -0.32 -22.06
CA ASP A 199 2.34 0.43 -22.80
C ASP A 199 2.11 1.84 -22.25
N MET A 200 2.38 2.06 -20.95
CA MET A 200 2.13 3.34 -20.30
C MET A 200 3.08 3.61 -19.13
N THR A 201 3.09 4.86 -18.66
CA THR A 201 3.79 5.26 -17.43
C THR A 201 3.05 4.76 -16.19
N GLU A 202 3.77 4.61 -15.07
CA GLU A 202 3.16 4.24 -13.78
C GLU A 202 2.04 5.20 -13.36
N PRO A 203 2.17 6.55 -13.43
CA PRO A 203 1.07 7.45 -13.11
C PRO A 203 -0.17 7.22 -13.97
N LYS A 204 -0.02 6.94 -15.28
CA LYS A 204 -1.17 6.62 -16.15
C LYS A 204 -1.84 5.32 -15.73
N PHE A 205 -1.04 4.32 -15.37
CA PHE A 205 -1.58 3.05 -14.87
C PHE A 205 -2.37 3.25 -13.58
N LEU A 206 -1.81 3.98 -12.61
CA LEU A 206 -2.48 4.28 -11.34
C LEU A 206 -3.78 5.08 -11.55
N ASN A 207 -3.75 6.12 -12.39
CA ASN A 207 -4.94 6.91 -12.72
C ASN A 207 -6.04 6.06 -13.37
N ALA A 208 -5.66 5.16 -14.29
CA ALA A 208 -6.61 4.25 -14.92
C ALA A 208 -7.16 3.22 -13.91
N LEU A 209 -6.31 2.67 -13.06
CA LEU A 209 -6.71 1.73 -12.01
C LEU A 209 -7.73 2.36 -11.05
N VAL A 210 -7.46 3.56 -10.55
CA VAL A 210 -8.39 4.32 -9.67
C VAL A 210 -9.73 4.55 -10.37
N ARG A 211 -9.69 5.11 -11.59
CA ARG A 211 -10.89 5.41 -12.37
C ARG A 211 -11.75 4.16 -12.59
N ASP A 212 -11.11 3.04 -12.92
CA ASP A 212 -11.80 1.84 -13.39
C ASP A 212 -12.16 0.90 -12.23
N SER A 213 -11.41 0.85 -11.14
CA SER A 213 -11.71 -0.01 -9.98
C SER A 213 -12.49 0.68 -8.88
N GLY A 214 -12.34 2.00 -8.74
CA GLY A 214 -12.91 2.78 -7.65
C GLY A 214 -12.07 2.75 -6.35
N CYS A 215 -10.87 2.19 -6.34
CA CYS A 215 -9.93 2.38 -5.23
C CYS A 215 -9.43 3.83 -5.17
N ALA A 216 -8.72 4.16 -4.10
CA ALA A 216 -7.93 5.39 -4.00
C ALA A 216 -6.43 5.05 -3.92
N LEU A 217 -5.60 6.05 -3.69
CA LEU A 217 -4.14 5.88 -3.64
C LEU A 217 -3.59 6.11 -2.23
N LEU A 218 -2.70 5.23 -1.84
CA LEU A 218 -1.64 5.49 -0.91
C LEU A 218 -0.40 5.85 -1.76
N LEU A 219 0.07 7.09 -1.63
CA LEU A 219 1.25 7.56 -2.35
C LEU A 219 2.47 7.48 -1.44
N ASP A 220 3.34 6.50 -1.69
CA ASP A 220 4.64 6.44 -1.03
C ASP A 220 5.66 7.29 -1.78
N LEU A 221 6.06 8.41 -1.15
CA LEU A 221 7.03 9.35 -1.69
C LEU A 221 8.46 8.85 -1.58
N HIS A 222 8.74 7.96 -0.64
CA HIS A 222 10.05 7.34 -0.52
C HIS A 222 10.27 6.27 -1.61
N ASN A 223 9.24 5.47 -1.93
CA ASN A 223 9.25 4.56 -3.07
C ASN A 223 9.41 5.33 -4.39
N LEU A 224 8.67 6.42 -4.58
CA LEU A 224 8.81 7.30 -5.74
C LEU A 224 10.24 7.86 -5.85
N TYR A 225 10.81 8.37 -4.75
CA TYR A 225 12.18 8.87 -4.72
C TYR A 225 13.20 7.76 -5.03
N THR A 226 13.04 6.60 -4.42
CA THR A 226 13.89 5.42 -4.62
C THR A 226 13.88 4.99 -6.08
N ASN A 227 12.69 4.87 -6.68
CA ASN A 227 12.53 4.50 -8.08
C ASN A 227 13.13 5.55 -9.02
N ALA A 228 12.85 6.84 -8.78
CA ALA A 228 13.39 7.94 -9.58
C ALA A 228 14.92 7.96 -9.56
N ARG A 229 15.52 7.74 -8.39
CA ARG A 229 16.97 7.70 -8.21
C ARG A 229 17.61 6.50 -8.91
N ASN A 230 17.02 5.32 -8.79
CA ASN A 230 17.56 4.09 -9.35
C ASN A 230 17.39 3.98 -10.86
N HIS A 231 16.28 4.51 -11.41
CA HIS A 231 15.94 4.39 -12.83
C HIS A 231 16.10 5.69 -13.61
N GLY A 232 16.45 6.80 -12.95
CA GLY A 232 16.83 8.05 -13.63
C GLY A 232 15.67 8.83 -14.25
N PHE A 233 14.47 8.78 -13.67
CA PHE A 233 13.33 9.59 -14.13
C PHE A 233 13.02 10.79 -13.20
N ASP A 234 12.20 11.72 -13.67
CA ASP A 234 11.79 12.92 -12.92
C ASP A 234 10.62 12.62 -11.98
N ALA A 235 10.88 12.55 -10.67
CA ALA A 235 9.84 12.36 -9.65
C ALA A 235 8.78 13.48 -9.67
N ALA A 236 9.17 14.73 -9.97
CA ALA A 236 8.21 15.82 -10.10
C ALA A 236 7.34 15.66 -11.36
N GLY A 237 7.91 15.10 -12.42
CA GLY A 237 7.17 14.72 -13.63
C GLY A 237 6.12 13.66 -13.36
N PHE A 238 6.48 12.63 -12.56
CA PHE A 238 5.56 11.61 -12.10
C PHE A 238 4.35 12.25 -11.36
N LEU A 239 4.62 13.14 -10.39
CA LEU A 239 3.57 13.81 -9.62
C LEU A 239 2.67 14.73 -10.46
N ARG A 240 3.21 15.34 -11.52
CA ARG A 240 2.40 16.16 -12.45
C ARG A 240 1.45 15.32 -13.30
N GLU A 241 1.78 14.06 -13.55
CA GLU A 241 0.95 13.14 -14.35
C GLU A 241 -0.06 12.37 -13.49
N LEU A 242 0.20 12.22 -12.18
CA LEU A 242 -0.66 11.51 -11.25
C LEU A 242 -1.91 12.35 -10.90
N ASP A 243 -3.06 11.68 -10.80
CA ASP A 243 -4.28 12.27 -10.23
C ASP A 243 -4.15 12.39 -8.71
N LEU A 244 -3.70 13.55 -8.26
CA LEU A 244 -3.50 13.82 -6.83
C LEU A 244 -4.81 13.94 -6.03
N ASP A 245 -5.96 14.09 -6.68
CA ASP A 245 -7.27 14.04 -6.01
C ASP A 245 -7.58 12.63 -5.49
N ALA A 246 -6.95 11.60 -6.07
CA ALA A 246 -7.11 10.21 -5.64
C ALA A 246 -6.27 9.85 -4.40
N VAL A 247 -5.33 10.69 -3.97
CA VAL A 247 -4.42 10.42 -2.86
C VAL A 247 -5.11 10.65 -1.52
N VAL A 248 -5.18 9.61 -0.70
CA VAL A 248 -5.81 9.62 0.64
C VAL A 248 -4.78 9.49 1.75
N GLU A 249 -3.73 8.73 1.53
CA GLU A 249 -2.62 8.55 2.47
C GLU A 249 -1.29 8.77 1.75
N VAL A 250 -0.31 9.30 2.48
CA VAL A 250 1.07 9.45 2.00
C VAL A 250 1.99 8.73 2.98
N HIS A 251 2.91 7.93 2.45
CA HIS A 251 4.01 7.36 3.23
C HIS A 251 5.31 8.12 2.98
N VAL A 252 6.09 8.27 4.05
CA VAL A 252 7.45 8.82 4.04
C VAL A 252 8.36 7.93 4.90
N ALA A 253 9.54 7.63 4.38
CA ALA A 253 10.51 6.76 5.03
C ALA A 253 11.95 7.20 4.75
N GLY A 254 12.91 6.56 5.40
CA GLY A 254 14.32 6.68 5.06
C GLY A 254 14.84 5.40 4.42
N GLY A 255 15.93 5.51 3.67
CA GLY A 255 16.56 4.38 3.00
C GLY A 255 18.07 4.40 3.09
N GLY A 256 18.71 3.50 2.38
CA GLY A 256 20.16 3.37 2.35
C GLY A 256 20.69 2.81 1.05
N GLU A 257 22.00 2.94 0.85
CA GLU A 257 22.69 2.37 -0.31
C GLU A 257 23.02 0.90 -0.06
N PHE A 258 22.69 0.05 -1.00
CA PHE A 258 23.10 -1.34 -1.01
C PHE A 258 23.36 -1.84 -2.44
N ALA A 259 24.50 -2.46 -2.67
CA ALA A 259 24.90 -3.03 -3.96
C ALA A 259 24.78 -2.04 -5.16
N GLY A 260 25.01 -0.74 -4.92
CA GLY A 260 24.94 0.28 -5.97
C GLY A 260 23.53 0.81 -6.28
N MET A 261 22.53 0.39 -5.53
CA MET A 261 21.17 0.92 -5.59
C MET A 261 20.79 1.59 -4.28
N TYR A 262 19.94 2.60 -4.34
CA TYR A 262 19.26 3.12 -3.18
C TYR A 262 18.09 2.20 -2.84
N THR A 263 17.87 1.90 -1.56
CA THR A 263 16.91 0.88 -1.14
C THR A 263 15.86 1.45 -0.22
N ASP A 264 14.67 0.90 -0.32
CA ASP A 264 13.56 1.11 0.60
C ASP A 264 13.77 0.23 1.84
N SER A 265 14.81 0.54 2.59
CA SER A 265 15.18 -0.23 3.79
C SER A 265 14.59 0.33 5.08
N HIS A 266 13.84 1.42 4.99
CA HIS A 266 13.28 2.14 6.14
C HIS A 266 14.33 2.47 7.20
N ALA A 267 15.55 2.77 6.72
CA ALA A 267 16.73 3.01 7.53
C ALA A 267 16.94 4.50 7.82
N GLY A 268 16.86 4.87 9.07
CA GLY A 268 17.23 6.23 9.52
C GLY A 268 16.24 7.32 9.09
N PRO A 269 16.72 8.57 9.00
CA PRO A 269 15.90 9.71 8.69
C PRO A 269 15.43 9.73 7.23
N CYS A 270 14.23 10.21 7.02
CA CYS A 270 13.70 10.48 5.69
C CYS A 270 14.55 11.55 4.98
N PRO A 271 15.01 11.31 3.73
CA PRO A 271 15.90 12.22 3.02
C PRO A 271 15.19 13.50 2.57
N GLU A 272 15.94 14.59 2.46
CA GLU A 272 15.43 15.92 2.12
C GLU A 272 14.60 15.96 0.83
N PRO A 273 14.96 15.25 -0.26
CA PRO A 273 14.11 15.21 -1.45
C PRO A 273 12.70 14.67 -1.20
N VAL A 274 12.51 13.67 -0.32
CA VAL A 274 11.19 13.12 0.02
C VAL A 274 10.35 14.17 0.75
N TRP A 275 10.93 14.93 1.68
CA TRP A 275 10.26 16.05 2.34
C TRP A 275 9.87 17.14 1.35
N SER A 276 10.72 17.44 0.38
CA SER A 276 10.42 18.40 -0.67
C SER A 276 9.26 17.95 -1.56
N LEU A 277 9.18 16.65 -1.88
CA LEU A 277 8.04 16.07 -2.59
C LEU A 277 6.76 16.19 -1.77
N LEU A 278 6.81 15.88 -0.45
CA LEU A 278 5.66 16.06 0.42
C LEU A 278 5.16 17.50 0.42
N GLU A 279 6.04 18.47 0.64
CA GLU A 279 5.67 19.90 0.62
C GLU A 279 5.04 20.32 -0.71
N ALA A 280 5.54 19.77 -1.82
CA ALA A 280 5.03 20.10 -3.17
C ALA A 280 3.62 19.57 -3.42
N ILE A 281 3.26 18.38 -2.89
CA ILE A 281 1.93 17.80 -3.12
C ILE A 281 0.87 18.26 -2.12
N MET A 282 1.25 18.70 -0.94
CA MET A 282 0.30 19.08 0.14
C MET A 282 -0.81 20.04 -0.32
N PRO A 283 -0.54 21.10 -1.11
CA PRO A 283 -1.63 21.97 -1.59
C PRO A 283 -2.45 21.37 -2.74
N GLN A 284 -2.02 20.25 -3.32
CA GLN A 284 -2.60 19.63 -4.50
C GLN A 284 -3.35 18.33 -4.20
N THR A 285 -3.38 17.87 -2.94
CA THR A 285 -4.03 16.63 -2.50
C THR A 285 -5.24 16.93 -1.60
N PRO A 286 -6.39 17.39 -2.13
CA PRO A 286 -7.51 17.86 -1.32
C PRO A 286 -8.13 16.75 -0.46
N ASN A 287 -8.00 15.49 -0.86
CA ASN A 287 -8.56 14.33 -0.19
C ASN A 287 -7.58 13.63 0.77
N LEU A 288 -6.36 14.12 0.92
CA LEU A 288 -5.36 13.54 1.83
C LEU A 288 -5.85 13.57 3.28
N LYS A 289 -5.84 12.41 3.92
CA LYS A 289 -6.29 12.19 5.31
C LYS A 289 -5.17 11.99 6.30
N GLY A 290 -4.02 11.48 5.85
CA GLY A 290 -2.90 11.21 6.75
C GLY A 290 -1.55 11.13 6.04
N VAL A 291 -0.50 11.39 6.83
CA VAL A 291 0.90 11.16 6.46
C VAL A 291 1.49 10.18 7.45
N THR A 292 1.88 8.99 7.01
CA THR A 292 2.49 7.94 7.83
C THR A 292 4.01 7.99 7.70
N PHE A 293 4.71 8.03 8.82
CA PHE A 293 6.16 7.81 8.86
C PHE A 293 6.45 6.32 9.10
N GLU A 294 7.41 5.79 8.35
CA GLU A 294 7.85 4.41 8.44
C GLU A 294 9.33 4.32 8.79
N PHE A 295 9.66 3.37 9.67
CA PHE A 295 11.03 2.98 9.96
C PHE A 295 11.09 1.50 10.33
N HIS A 296 12.18 0.84 9.99
CA HIS A 296 12.41 -0.54 10.38
C HIS A 296 13.06 -0.62 11.76
N ASP A 297 12.54 -1.47 12.64
CA ASP A 297 12.95 -1.58 14.04
C ASP A 297 14.43 -1.94 14.24
N SER A 298 15.06 -2.66 13.28
CA SER A 298 16.50 -2.97 13.34
C SER A 298 17.40 -1.74 13.31
N TYR A 299 16.92 -0.60 12.80
CA TYR A 299 17.66 0.66 12.80
C TYR A 299 17.41 1.51 14.05
N PHE A 300 16.44 1.15 14.87
CA PHE A 300 16.09 1.90 16.07
C PHE A 300 17.26 2.09 17.06
N PRO A 301 18.16 1.11 17.28
CA PRO A 301 19.31 1.29 18.16
C PRO A 301 20.22 2.47 17.77
N THR A 302 20.30 2.78 16.47
CA THR A 302 21.10 3.90 15.94
C THR A 302 20.26 5.17 15.80
N PHE A 303 19.00 5.02 15.35
CA PHE A 303 18.09 6.13 15.06
C PHE A 303 17.50 6.75 16.35
N GLY A 304 17.11 5.90 17.30
CA GLY A 304 16.60 6.28 18.60
C GLY A 304 15.21 6.93 18.60
N ALA A 305 14.65 7.06 19.79
CA ALA A 305 13.33 7.71 19.96
C ALA A 305 13.32 9.19 19.52
N GLU A 306 14.41 9.91 19.76
CA GLU A 306 14.55 11.31 19.33
C GLU A 306 14.59 11.43 17.80
N GLY A 307 15.24 10.48 17.10
CA GLY A 307 15.22 10.44 15.65
C GLY A 307 13.81 10.23 15.10
N VAL A 308 13.06 9.27 15.65
CA VAL A 308 11.66 9.04 15.28
C VAL A 308 10.81 10.28 15.55
N ARG A 309 10.94 10.87 16.74
CA ARG A 309 10.23 12.11 17.12
C ARG A 309 10.50 13.24 16.13
N ALA A 310 11.74 13.48 15.78
CA ALA A 310 12.12 14.55 14.85
C ALA A 310 11.46 14.39 13.48
N GLN A 311 11.32 13.17 12.97
CA GLN A 311 10.64 12.92 11.70
C GLN A 311 9.13 13.19 11.80
N LEU A 312 8.49 12.72 12.87
CA LEU A 312 7.06 12.96 13.12
C LEU A 312 6.75 14.43 13.33
N GLU A 313 7.58 15.16 14.07
CA GLU A 313 7.46 16.61 14.25
C GLU A 313 7.61 17.37 12.94
N ARG A 314 8.52 16.94 12.07
CA ARG A 314 8.69 17.52 10.73
C ARG A 314 7.46 17.29 9.87
N ALA A 315 6.95 16.06 9.82
CA ALA A 315 5.72 15.73 9.11
C ALA A 315 4.55 16.59 9.64
N ARG A 316 4.43 16.73 10.96
CA ARG A 316 3.39 17.54 11.62
C ARG A 316 3.53 19.04 11.27
N ALA A 317 4.74 19.56 11.23
CA ALA A 317 4.97 20.96 10.83
C ALA A 317 4.53 21.22 9.38
N ILE A 318 4.81 20.28 8.47
CA ILE A 318 4.33 20.35 7.08
C ILE A 318 2.80 20.23 7.06
N TRP A 319 2.23 19.21 7.71
CA TRP A 319 0.79 19.01 7.79
C TRP A 319 0.04 20.27 8.26
N CYS A 320 0.45 20.84 9.41
CA CYS A 320 -0.20 22.01 9.98
C CYS A 320 -0.12 23.22 9.05
N ARG A 321 0.98 23.44 8.36
CA ARG A 321 1.15 24.54 7.41
C ARG A 321 0.08 24.55 6.30
N TYR A 322 -0.35 23.37 5.84
CA TYR A 322 -1.22 23.22 4.68
C TYR A 322 -2.67 22.81 5.02
N ARG A 323 -2.94 22.29 6.23
CA ARG A 323 -4.25 21.73 6.60
C ARG A 323 -4.95 22.46 7.76
N SER A 324 -4.29 23.40 8.41
CA SER A 324 -4.87 24.17 9.54
C SER A 324 -5.55 25.47 9.10
N GLN A 325 -5.90 25.60 7.80
CA GLN A 325 -6.62 26.77 7.28
C GLN A 325 -8.10 26.48 7.09
#